data_fb43c9fd14c71c6781d94c24f06f0e59
#
_entry.id   fb43c9fd14c71c6781d94c24f06f0e59
#
_cell.length_a   1.000
_cell.length_b   1.000
_cell.length_c   1.000
_cell.angle_alpha   90.00
_cell.angle_beta   90.00
_cell.angle_gamma   90.00
#
_symmetry.space_group_name_H-M   'P 1'
#
loop_
_entity.id
_entity.type
_entity.pdbx_description
1 polymer ?
#
loop_
_entity_poly.entity_id
_entity_poly.type
_entity_poly.pdbx_seq_one_letter_code
_entity_poly.pdbx_strand_id
1 'polypeptide(L)' 'ITGLGGHPPINAISIKESNKHDIYEILKETLDHEKKAILTYYKLLDVVSNKSVYLEEYARSMIQQEELHSQEVEKMIKTN' A
#
# COMPACT_ATOMS: atom_id res chain seq x y z
N ILE A 1 -17.43 7.79 9.80
CA ILE A 1 -17.29 7.69 9.59
C ILE A 1 -17.25 7.72 9.10
N THR A 2 -17.16 7.86 9.03
CA THR A 2 -16.95 7.79 8.65
C THR A 2 -16.72 7.83 8.12
N GLY A 3 -16.67 8.05 8.04
CA GLY A 3 -16.31 8.07 7.79
C GLY A 3 -15.93 8.09 7.54
N LEU A 4 -15.70 8.49 7.64
CA LEU A 4 -15.22 8.32 7.80
C LEU A 4 -14.92 7.79 7.63
N GLY A 5 -14.73 7.98 7.39
CA GLY A 5 -14.15 7.34 7.53
C GLY A 5 -14.09 6.66 7.79
N GLY A 6 -14.49 7.11 7.46
CA GLY A 6 -14.63 6.17 8.10
C GLY A 6 -14.07 4.98 8.32
N HIS A 7 -13.40 4.53 8.02
CA HIS A 7 -12.89 3.28 8.51
C HIS A 7 -12.40 3.45 9.93
N PRO A 8 -12.59 2.48 10.73
CA PRO A 8 -12.02 2.55 12.06
C PRO A 8 -10.50 2.56 11.93
N PRO A 9 -9.88 3.50 12.54
CA PRO A 9 -8.42 3.50 12.50
C PRO A 9 -7.88 2.27 13.20
N ILE A 10 -6.81 1.77 12.67
CA ILE A 10 -6.17 0.61 13.25
C ILE A 10 -5.77 0.87 14.69
N ASN A 11 -5.39 2.10 14.98
CA ASN A 11 -4.96 2.43 16.33
C ASN A 11 -6.10 2.39 17.34
N ALA A 12 -7.33 2.31 16.86
CA ALA A 12 -8.45 2.14 17.77
C ALA A 12 -8.60 0.70 18.23
N ILE A 13 -7.88 -0.19 17.62
CA ILE A 13 -7.94 -1.59 17.95
C ILE A 13 -6.86 -1.92 18.97
N SER A 14 -7.29 -2.51 20.07
CA SER A 14 -6.34 -2.92 21.09
C SER A 14 -5.62 -4.16 20.63
N ILE A 15 -4.31 -4.07 20.49
CA ILE A 15 -3.52 -5.19 20.03
C ILE A 15 -3.02 -5.97 21.22
N LYS A 16 -3.47 -7.21 21.32
CA LYS A 16 -3.04 -8.11 22.38
C LYS A 16 -1.89 -8.96 21.93
N GLU A 17 -1.15 -9.50 22.90
CA GLU A 17 -0.01 -10.37 22.59
C GLU A 17 -0.42 -11.48 21.64
N SER A 18 -1.55 -12.08 21.88
CA SER A 18 -2.01 -13.22 21.09
C SER A 18 -2.32 -12.83 19.64
N ASN A 19 -2.50 -11.55 19.36
CA ASN A 19 -2.86 -11.10 18.02
C ASN A 19 -1.68 -10.57 17.22
N LYS A 20 -0.52 -10.49 17.82
CA LYS A 20 0.64 -9.92 17.11
C LYS A 20 1.02 -10.72 15.89
N HIS A 21 0.97 -12.03 15.99
CA HIS A 21 1.33 -12.89 14.87
C HIS A 21 0.37 -12.68 13.70
N ASP A 22 -0.92 -12.63 13.99
CA ASP A 22 -1.92 -12.45 12.94
C ASP A 22 -1.77 -11.10 12.25
N ILE A 23 -1.51 -10.06 13.04
CA ILE A 23 -1.33 -8.73 12.48
C ILE A 23 -0.07 -8.68 11.63
N TYR A 24 0.99 -9.31 12.09
CA TYR A 24 2.23 -9.37 11.33
C TYR A 24 2.00 -10.05 9.98
N GLU A 25 1.27 -11.15 9.96
CA GLU A 25 1.00 -11.87 8.72
C GLU A 25 0.14 -11.05 7.77
N ILE A 26 -0.84 -10.33 8.30
CA ILE A 26 -1.68 -9.47 7.49
C ILE A 26 -0.86 -8.34 6.88
N LEU A 27 0.03 -7.75 7.66
CA LEU A 27 0.89 -6.69 7.16
C LEU A 27 1.81 -7.19 6.05
N LYS A 28 2.33 -8.40 6.20
CA LYS A 28 3.18 -8.98 5.16
C LYS A 28 2.39 -9.23 3.88
N GLU A 29 1.16 -9.70 4.00
CA GLU A 29 0.29 -9.88 2.84
C GLU A 29 0.02 -8.55 2.16
N THR A 30 -0.24 -7.52 2.96
CA THR A 30 -0.49 -6.20 2.45
C THR A 30 0.73 -5.68 1.68
N LEU A 31 1.90 -5.88 2.24
CA LEU A 31 3.13 -5.44 1.58
C LEU A 31 3.33 -6.15 0.26
N ASP A 32 3.06 -7.45 0.22
CA ASP A 32 3.18 -8.22 -1.01
C ASP A 32 2.21 -7.71 -2.07
N HIS A 33 0.99 -7.38 -1.66
CA HIS A 33 -0.03 -6.82 -2.54
C HIS A 33 0.43 -5.49 -3.12
N GLU A 34 0.99 -4.63 -2.28
CA GLU A 34 1.46 -3.33 -2.73
C GLU A 34 2.58 -3.46 -3.75
N LYS A 35 3.49 -4.40 -3.52
CA LYS A 35 4.59 -4.62 -4.46
C LYS A 35 4.10 -5.13 -5.80
N LYS A 36 3.09 -5.98 -5.80
CA LYS A 36 2.50 -6.45 -7.06
C LYS A 36 1.79 -5.31 -7.79
N ALA A 37 1.11 -4.46 -7.06
CA ALA A 37 0.45 -3.31 -7.66
C ALA A 37 1.47 -2.39 -8.32
N ILE A 38 2.60 -2.16 -7.66
CA ILE A 38 3.66 -1.34 -8.22
C ILE A 38 4.13 -1.91 -9.55
N LEU A 39 4.36 -3.21 -9.61
CA LEU A 39 4.79 -3.85 -10.85
C LEU A 39 3.75 -3.65 -11.96
N THR A 40 2.48 -3.72 -11.62
CA THR A 40 1.42 -3.51 -12.59
C THR A 40 1.45 -2.09 -13.13
N TYR A 41 1.66 -1.11 -12.26
CA TYR A 41 1.74 0.28 -12.69
C TYR A 41 2.99 0.54 -13.53
N TYR A 42 4.09 -0.14 -13.26
CA TYR A 42 5.26 -0.03 -14.12
C TYR A 42 4.98 -0.58 -15.52
N LYS A 43 4.23 -1.67 -15.60
CA LYS A 43 3.80 -2.18 -16.90
C LYS A 43 2.94 -1.17 -17.64
N LEU A 44 2.02 -0.55 -16.93
CA LEU A 44 1.19 0.48 -17.52
C LEU A 44 2.04 1.64 -18.03
N LEU A 45 2.98 2.09 -17.22
CA LEU A 45 3.86 3.18 -17.61
C LEU A 45 4.61 2.84 -18.89
N ASP A 46 5.10 1.62 -18.98
CA ASP A 46 5.84 1.17 -20.18
C ASP A 46 4.96 1.21 -21.41
N VAL A 47 3.72 0.75 -21.29
CA VAL A 47 2.80 0.69 -22.42
C VAL A 47 2.40 2.08 -22.90
N VAL A 48 2.18 3.02 -21.98
CA VAL A 48 1.69 4.35 -22.35
C VAL A 48 2.79 5.36 -22.59
N SER A 49 4.02 4.96 -22.37
CA SER A 49 5.17 5.86 -22.53
C SER A 49 5.22 6.37 -23.96
N ASN A 50 5.31 7.70 -24.12
CA ASN A 50 5.33 8.37 -25.42
C ASN A 50 4.01 8.25 -26.19
N LYS A 51 2.95 7.79 -25.53
CA LYS A 51 1.65 7.66 -26.18
C LYS A 51 0.60 8.57 -25.54
N SER A 52 0.69 8.78 -24.25
CA SER A 52 -0.26 9.60 -23.55
C SER A 52 0.40 10.18 -22.30
N VAL A 53 0.62 11.49 -22.34
CA VAL A 53 1.22 12.16 -21.18
C VAL A 53 0.31 12.03 -19.96
N TYR A 54 -0.99 12.12 -20.19
CA TYR A 54 -1.95 12.01 -19.10
C TYR A 54 -1.81 10.65 -18.38
N LEU A 55 -1.76 9.57 -19.14
CA LEU A 55 -1.66 8.24 -18.56
C LEU A 55 -0.28 7.99 -17.98
N GLU A 56 0.77 8.56 -18.57
CA GLU A 56 2.10 8.49 -17.97
C GLU A 56 2.11 9.12 -16.58
N GLU A 57 1.54 10.30 -16.48
CA GLU A 57 1.51 11.00 -15.19
C GLU A 57 0.67 10.24 -14.18
N TYR A 58 -0.43 9.68 -14.62
CA TYR A 58 -1.24 8.85 -13.76
C TYR A 58 -0.45 7.66 -13.22
N ALA A 59 0.23 6.95 -14.12
CA ALA A 59 1.00 5.78 -13.72
C ALA A 59 2.11 6.15 -12.75
N ARG A 60 2.84 7.23 -13.02
CA ARG A 60 3.90 7.68 -12.14
C ARG A 60 3.36 8.07 -10.76
N SER A 61 2.23 8.74 -10.75
CA SER A 61 1.60 9.15 -9.51
C SER A 61 1.21 7.94 -8.67
N MET A 62 0.65 6.94 -9.30
CA MET A 62 0.23 5.73 -8.59
C MET A 62 1.45 4.95 -8.07
N ILE A 63 2.51 4.91 -8.86
CA ILE A 63 3.74 4.25 -8.41
C ILE A 63 4.27 4.93 -7.16
N GLN A 64 4.30 6.26 -7.17
CA GLN A 64 4.78 7.01 -6.02
C GLN A 64 3.94 6.72 -4.77
N GLN A 65 2.63 6.73 -4.92
CA GLN A 65 1.73 6.45 -3.80
C GLN A 65 1.95 5.05 -3.24
N GLU A 66 2.06 4.07 -4.12
CA GLU A 66 2.22 2.69 -3.67
C GLU A 66 3.57 2.46 -3.02
N GLU A 67 4.60 3.14 -3.51
CA GLU A 67 5.92 3.03 -2.89
C GLU A 67 5.91 3.61 -1.48
N LEU A 68 5.22 4.74 -1.30
CA LEU A 68 5.10 5.32 0.03
C LEU A 68 4.33 4.39 0.97
N HIS A 69 3.24 3.80 0.48
CA HIS A 69 2.48 2.85 1.27
C HIS A 69 3.33 1.66 1.67
N SER A 70 4.11 1.13 0.72
CA SER A 70 4.98 0.00 1.01
C SER A 70 5.97 0.32 2.10
N GLN A 71 6.55 1.52 2.05
CA GLN A 71 7.50 1.93 3.07
C GLN A 71 6.85 2.03 4.43
N GLU A 72 5.61 2.54 4.48
CA GLU A 72 4.89 2.64 5.74
C GLU A 72 4.58 1.27 6.32
N VAL A 73 4.16 0.35 5.47
CA VAL A 73 3.87 -1.01 5.93
C VAL A 73 5.14 -1.68 6.43
N GLU A 74 6.24 -1.48 5.72
CA GLU A 74 7.52 -2.04 6.16
C GLU A 74 7.92 -1.51 7.53
N LYS A 75 7.69 -0.23 7.77
CA LYS A 75 7.98 0.35 9.08
C LYS A 75 7.14 -0.30 10.16
N MET A 76 5.87 -0.52 9.88
CA MET A 76 4.99 -1.17 10.87
C MET A 76 5.48 -2.57 11.19
N ILE A 77 5.92 -3.30 10.18
CA ILE A 77 6.42 -4.65 10.40
C ILE A 77 7.68 -4.61 11.26
N LYS A 78 8.58 -3.69 10.98
CA LYS A 78 9.85 -3.61 11.68
C LYS A 78 9.72 -3.15 13.12
N THR A 79 8.72 -2.34 13.41
CA THR A 79 8.54 -1.81 14.76
C THR A 79 7.80 -2.77 15.67
N ASN A 80 7.26 -3.82 15.14
CA ASN A 80 6.59 -4.85 15.95
C ASN A 80 7.55 -6.03 16.17
#